data_e20b53dd98018761bdeaad8f88353be6
#
_entry.id   e20b53dd98018761bdeaad8f88353be6
#
_cell.length_a   1.000
_cell.length_b   1.000
_cell.length_c   1.000
_cell.angle_alpha   90.00
_cell.angle_beta   90.00
_cell.angle_gamma   90.00
#
_symmetry.space_group_name_H-M   'P 1'
#
loop_
_entity.id
_entity.type
_entity.pdbx_description
1 polymer ?
#
loop_
_entity_poly.entity_id
_entity_poly.type
_entity_poly.pdbx_seq_one_letter_code
_entity_poly.pdbx_strand_id
1 'polypeptide(L)'
;MKGKKERKPKYKKVRAWVKTANSTYTGNIYLPPSQRRFSDVMNDKRKFISMTDVESKDFAEPKSFLAINKDLIELVEVIEPKEE
;
A
#
# COMPACT_ATOMS: atom_id res chain seq x y z
N MET A 1 -32.43 2.43 -12.83
CA MET A 1 -32.05 2.35 -12.60
C MET A 1 -31.59 2.34 -12.19
N LYS A 2 -31.41 2.61 -11.87
CA LYS A 2 -30.81 2.68 -11.57
C LYS A 2 -30.24 2.47 -10.99
N GLY A 3 -29.98 2.49 -10.68
CA GLY A 3 -29.39 2.45 -10.30
C GLY A 3 -28.90 1.90 -9.54
N LYS A 4 -28.58 1.50 -9.58
CA LYS A 4 -28.00 1.07 -8.88
C LYS A 4 -27.03 1.07 -8.49
N LYS A 5 -26.66 1.20 -8.03
CA LYS A 5 -25.64 1.40 -7.67
C LYS A 5 -25.01 0.35 -7.22
N GLU A 6 -24.05 0.05 -7.56
CA GLU A 6 -23.41 -0.92 -7.23
C GLU A 6 -22.59 -0.59 -6.18
N ARG A 7 -22.34 -1.20 -5.23
CA ARG A 7 -21.54 -0.89 -4.26
C ARG A 7 -20.27 -1.42 -4.51
N LYS A 8 -19.35 -0.70 -4.93
CA LYS A 8 -18.03 -1.09 -5.10
C LYS A 8 -17.41 -1.30 -3.79
N PRO A 9 -16.53 -2.25 -3.60
CA PRO A 9 -15.81 -2.43 -2.34
C PRO A 9 -15.02 -1.16 -2.06
N LYS A 10 -14.97 -0.78 -0.83
CA LYS A 10 -14.23 0.38 -0.45
C LYS A 10 -12.90 0.04 0.07
N TYR A 11 -11.87 0.49 -0.56
CA TYR A 11 -10.51 0.27 -0.11
C TYR A 11 -10.06 1.47 0.69
N LYS A 12 -9.33 1.22 1.75
CA LYS A 12 -8.81 2.29 2.56
C LYS A 12 -7.40 2.55 2.09
N LYS A 13 -7.08 3.77 1.77
CA LYS A 13 -5.76 4.15 1.30
C LYS A 13 -4.92 4.60 2.48
N VAL A 14 -3.72 4.05 2.59
CA VAL A 14 -2.83 4.38 3.68
C VAL A 14 -1.48 4.75 3.09
N ARG A 15 -0.92 5.84 3.53
CA ARG A 15 0.40 6.23 3.07
C ARG A 15 1.44 5.59 3.98
N ALA A 16 2.42 4.94 3.41
CA ALA A 16 3.38 4.19 4.19
C ALA A 16 4.80 4.35 3.68
N TRP A 17 5.72 4.21 4.57
CA TRP A 17 7.15 4.25 4.27
C TRP A 17 7.65 2.82 4.45
N VAL A 18 8.31 2.31 3.44
CA VAL A 18 8.75 0.92 3.42
C VAL A 18 10.25 0.88 3.25
N LYS A 19 10.92 0.15 4.10
CA LYS A 19 12.35 0.03 4.01
C LYS A 19 12.73 -1.40 3.65
N THR A 20 13.57 -1.53 2.63
CA THR A 20 14.15 -2.82 2.27
C THR A 20 15.65 -2.68 2.48
N ALA A 21 16.37 -3.74 2.28
CA ALA A 21 17.81 -3.72 2.46
C ALA A 21 18.49 -2.72 1.53
N ASN A 22 17.94 -2.53 0.36
CA ASN A 22 18.59 -1.68 -0.64
C ASN A 22 18.04 -0.29 -0.80
N SER A 23 16.85 -0.04 -0.36
CA SER A 23 16.25 1.25 -0.62
C SER A 23 15.05 1.50 0.27
N THR A 24 14.51 2.71 0.17
CA THR A 24 13.29 3.05 0.90
C THR A 24 12.29 3.57 -0.10
N TYR A 25 11.01 3.36 0.19
CA TYR A 25 9.93 3.76 -0.69
C TYR A 25 8.80 4.36 0.11
N THR A 26 8.19 5.39 -0.40
CA THR A 26 7.04 5.99 0.24
C THR A 26 5.90 5.99 -0.76
N GLY A 27 4.79 5.43 -0.40
CA GLY A 27 3.67 5.34 -1.34
C GLY A 27 2.39 4.95 -0.66
N ASN A 28 1.36 4.80 -1.44
CA ASN A 28 0.05 4.44 -0.95
C ASN A 28 -0.15 2.93 -1.02
N ILE A 29 -0.69 2.38 0.03
CA ILE A 29 -1.03 0.97 0.08
C ILE A 29 -2.53 0.93 0.32
N TYR A 30 -3.24 0.10 -0.41
CA TYR A 30 -4.68 0.01 -0.28
C TYR A 30 -5.09 -1.22 0.50
N LEU A 31 -5.91 -1.02 1.51
CA LEU A 31 -6.41 -2.10 2.34
C LEU A 31 -7.79 -2.48 1.84
N PRO A 32 -7.99 -3.72 1.44
CA PRO A 32 -9.31 -4.13 0.97
C PRO A 32 -10.28 -4.20 2.14
N PRO A 33 -11.57 -4.20 1.88
CA PRO A 33 -12.55 -4.23 2.96
C PRO A 33 -12.42 -5.43 3.87
N SER A 34 -11.91 -6.53 3.37
CA SER A 34 -11.75 -7.74 4.16
C SER A 34 -10.56 -7.69 5.08
N GLN A 35 -9.67 -6.70 4.89
CA GLN A 35 -8.48 -6.61 5.72
C GLN A 35 -8.43 -5.22 6.31
N ARG A 36 -8.98 -5.09 7.50
CA ARG A 36 -9.13 -3.80 8.09
C ARG A 36 -7.89 -3.20 8.64
N ARG A 37 -6.94 -4.01 9.00
CA ARG A 37 -5.72 -3.50 9.58
C ARG A 37 -4.57 -3.65 8.63
N PHE A 38 -3.63 -2.74 8.71
CA PHE A 38 -2.46 -2.80 7.89
C PHE A 38 -1.71 -4.11 8.09
N SER A 39 -1.66 -4.60 9.33
CA SER A 39 -0.98 -5.85 9.60
C SER A 39 -1.63 -7.03 8.88
N ASP A 40 -2.91 -6.96 8.61
CA ASP A 40 -3.57 -8.03 7.89
C ASP A 40 -3.02 -8.16 6.48
N VAL A 41 -2.76 -7.04 5.84
CA VAL A 41 -2.21 -7.04 4.50
C VAL A 41 -0.79 -7.56 4.52
N MET A 42 -0.02 -7.17 5.52
CA MET A 42 1.36 -7.60 5.60
C MET A 42 1.48 -9.09 5.90
N ASN A 43 0.47 -9.65 6.54
CA ASN A 43 0.51 -11.04 6.94
C ASN A 43 -0.30 -12.00 6.09
N ASP A 44 -0.90 -11.50 5.01
CA ASP A 44 -1.70 -12.39 4.18
C ASP A 44 -0.77 -13.23 3.31
N LYS A 45 -1.34 -14.09 2.51
CA LYS A 45 -0.56 -15.02 1.74
C LYS A 45 0.09 -14.49 0.48
N ARG A 46 -0.22 -13.27 0.12
CA ARG A 46 0.35 -12.71 -1.08
C ARG A 46 1.82 -12.42 -0.86
N LYS A 47 2.62 -12.69 -1.85
CA LYS A 47 4.04 -12.49 -1.73
C LYS A 47 4.46 -11.05 -1.96
N PHE A 48 3.64 -10.30 -2.65
CA PHE A 48 3.97 -8.91 -2.95
C PHE A 48 2.96 -7.95 -2.37
N ILE A 49 3.45 -6.78 -2.01
CA ILE A 49 2.57 -5.72 -1.59
C ILE A 49 2.61 -4.68 -2.70
N SER A 50 1.44 -4.17 -3.08
CA SER A 50 1.35 -3.20 -4.17
C SER A 50 1.27 -1.80 -3.62
N MET A 51 2.01 -0.90 -4.23
CA MET A 51 2.02 0.50 -3.82
C MET A 51 1.78 1.37 -5.02
N THR A 52 1.14 2.50 -4.82
CA THR A 52 0.91 3.47 -5.88
C THR A 52 1.49 4.81 -5.47
N ASP A 53 1.76 5.65 -6.44
CA ASP A 53 2.33 6.98 -6.23
C ASP A 53 3.56 6.88 -5.34
N VAL A 54 4.51 6.08 -5.78
CA VAL A 54 5.67 5.73 -4.97
C VAL A 54 6.84 6.65 -5.23
N GLU A 55 7.39 7.16 -4.16
CA GLU A 55 8.57 8.01 -4.23
C GLU A 55 9.73 7.30 -3.56
N SER A 56 10.92 7.53 -4.06
CA SER A 56 12.12 6.97 -3.49
C SER A 56 13.27 7.82 -3.96
N LYS A 57 14.31 7.92 -3.14
CA LYS A 57 15.47 8.68 -3.56
C LYS A 57 16.17 8.03 -4.73
N ASP A 58 15.85 6.77 -5.01
CA ASP A 58 16.46 6.09 -6.14
C ASP A 58 15.71 6.34 -7.43
N PHE A 59 14.58 7.02 -7.38
CA PHE A 59 13.77 7.29 -8.57
C PHE A 59 13.89 8.74 -8.97
N ALA A 60 14.08 8.99 -10.26
CA ALA A 60 14.11 10.36 -10.76
C ALA A 60 12.74 11.00 -10.59
N GLU A 61 11.68 10.21 -10.69
CA GLU A 61 10.37 10.75 -10.52
C GLU A 61 9.48 9.67 -9.95
N PRO A 62 8.36 10.02 -9.35
CA PRO A 62 7.51 9.04 -8.70
C PRO A 62 7.02 7.99 -9.66
N LYS A 63 6.79 6.80 -9.16
CA LYS A 63 6.28 5.70 -9.97
C LYS A 63 4.81 5.52 -9.65
N SER A 64 4.00 5.28 -10.67
CA SER A 64 2.59 5.12 -10.45
C SER A 64 2.25 3.79 -9.78
N PHE A 65 3.08 2.80 -9.95
CA PHE A 65 2.81 1.49 -9.36
C PHE A 65 4.10 0.74 -9.11
N LEU A 66 4.15 0.08 -7.98
CA LEU A 66 5.31 -0.70 -7.63
C LEU A 66 4.86 -1.88 -6.79
N ALA A 67 5.40 -3.06 -7.03
CA ALA A 67 5.11 -4.23 -6.22
C ALA A 67 6.40 -4.64 -5.54
N ILE A 68 6.36 -4.82 -4.23
CA ILE A 68 7.55 -5.16 -3.48
C ILE A 68 7.35 -6.51 -2.82
N ASN A 69 8.34 -7.37 -2.94
CA ASN A 69 8.28 -8.68 -2.32
C ASN A 69 8.33 -8.49 -0.82
N LYS A 70 7.36 -9.04 -0.12
CA LYS A 70 7.26 -8.85 1.33
C LYS A 70 8.48 -9.37 2.06
N ASP A 71 9.12 -10.40 1.52
CA ASP A 71 10.29 -10.97 2.18
C ASP A 71 11.49 -10.03 2.18
N LEU A 72 11.45 -9.01 1.36
CA LEU A 72 12.54 -8.05 1.32
C LEU A 72 12.32 -6.86 2.24
N ILE A 73 11.16 -6.77 2.83
CA ILE A 73 10.81 -5.63 3.66
C ILE A 73 11.33 -5.81 5.07
N GLU A 74 12.08 -4.84 5.53
CA GLU A 74 12.59 -4.86 6.88
C GLU A 74 11.67 -4.12 7.83
N LEU A 75 11.04 -3.09 7.33
CA LEU A 75 10.28 -2.19 8.17
C LEU A 75 9.23 -1.44 7.38
N VAL A 76 8.06 -1.30 7.93
CA VAL A 76 7.02 -0.51 7.31
C VAL A 76 6.45 0.41 8.36
N GLU A 77 6.31 1.67 8.02
CA GLU A 77 5.74 2.63 8.92
C GLU A 77 4.57 3.32 8.24
N VAL A 78 3.41 3.33 8.87
CA VAL A 78 2.26 4.03 8.33
C VAL A 78 2.42 5.50 8.70
N ILE A 79 2.53 6.36 7.69
CA ILE A 79 2.79 7.75 7.90
C ILE A 79 1.55 8.54 8.09
N GLU A 80 0.52 8.24 7.32
CA GLU A 80 -0.62 9.01 7.38
C GLU A 80 -1.76 8.19 7.52
N PRO A 81 -2.17 7.94 8.65
CA PRO A 81 -3.28 7.14 8.81
C PRO A 81 -4.43 7.97 8.61
N LYS A 82 -4.73 8.67 8.11
CA LYS A 82 -5.68 9.42 7.92
C LYS A 82 -6.87 9.19 8.30
N GLU A 83 -7.51 9.40 8.84
CA GLU A 83 -8.47 9.23 9.16
C GLU A 83 -9.23 9.97 9.13
N GLU A 84 -9.75 10.36 9.10
CA GLU A 84 -10.37 11.05 8.91
C GLU A 84 -11.10 10.91 8.75
#